data_91b8a3394a3635c499474760aebb2825
#
_entry.id   91b8a3394a3635c499474760aebb2825
#
_cell.length_a   1.000
_cell.length_b   1.000
_cell.length_c   1.000
_cell.angle_alpha   90.00
_cell.angle_beta   90.00
_cell.angle_gamma   90.00
#
_symmetry.space_group_name_H-M   'P 1'
#
loop_
_entity.id
_entity.type
_entity.pdbx_description
1 polymer ?
#
loop_
_entity_poly.entity_id
_entity_poly.type
_entity_poly.pdbx_seq_one_letter_code
_entity_poly.pdbx_strand_id
1 'polypeptide(L)'
;EKRFKIVAAGRRFGKSYLSAWLLLIKAIQSESKDVFYIAPTFQQAKDIMWAMLKELGKDLISQAYENTAVLTLINGRKIYLKGSDRPETLRGVGLSYVVLDEYASMKPVVWEQIIRPTLADVRGGALFIGTPAGKNHFFDLYKDALDDEDWDAFQFTSNDNPFLPTEEIEASKKSMSSMSFRQEFEASFETSSGGIFKEEWFKVDDEPEEGHFVIAIDPAGYEAVEQERNLKRSRLDETAIAIVKIDRDKWWVKDILHGRWNIKETAKKILKAAVIVESATVGIETGSLRNAILPYLEDEMRTEGKWL
;
A
#
# COMPACT_ATOMS: atom_id res chain seq x y z
N GLU A 1 -19.96 -8.75 -20.83
CA GLU A 1 -18.67 -8.21 -20.41
C GLU A 1 -18.90 -7.37 -19.14
N LYS A 2 -18.18 -7.67 -18.06
CA LYS A 2 -18.29 -6.93 -16.80
C LYS A 2 -17.76 -5.50 -16.98
N ARG A 3 -18.36 -4.58 -16.22
CA ARG A 3 -18.05 -3.15 -16.30
C ARG A 3 -16.66 -2.81 -15.76
N PHE A 4 -16.28 -3.45 -14.69
CA PHE A 4 -15.01 -3.23 -14.00
C PHE A 4 -14.15 -4.48 -14.03
N LYS A 5 -12.86 -4.28 -14.16
CA LYS A 5 -11.89 -5.37 -14.15
C LYS A 5 -10.70 -5.03 -13.27
N ILE A 6 -10.25 -6.01 -12.52
CA ILE A 6 -9.03 -5.90 -11.71
C ILE A 6 -8.08 -7.04 -12.09
N VAL A 7 -6.84 -6.69 -12.39
CA VAL A 7 -5.80 -7.63 -12.81
C VAL A 7 -4.59 -7.43 -11.92
N ALA A 8 -4.43 -8.31 -10.95
CA ALA A 8 -3.22 -8.43 -10.16
C ALA A 8 -2.25 -9.34 -10.92
N ALA A 9 -1.13 -8.83 -11.41
CA ALA A 9 -0.23 -9.67 -12.18
C ALA A 9 1.25 -9.34 -11.94
N GLY A 10 2.07 -10.39 -12.03
CA GLY A 10 3.50 -10.30 -11.86
C GLY A 10 4.18 -9.38 -12.90
N ARG A 11 5.43 -9.04 -12.63
CA ARG A 11 6.24 -8.25 -13.58
C ARG A 11 6.36 -8.98 -14.92
N ARG A 12 6.43 -8.19 -16.00
CA ARG A 12 6.58 -8.71 -17.38
C ARG A 12 5.44 -9.61 -17.86
N PHE A 13 4.31 -9.68 -17.15
CA PHE A 13 3.12 -10.43 -17.62
C PHE A 13 2.50 -9.83 -18.90
N GLY A 14 2.68 -8.55 -19.17
CA GLY A 14 2.09 -7.88 -20.34
C GLY A 14 0.97 -6.89 -20.01
N LYS A 15 0.82 -6.51 -18.72
CA LYS A 15 -0.20 -5.55 -18.24
C LYS A 15 -0.31 -4.28 -19.08
N SER A 16 0.82 -3.62 -19.32
CA SER A 16 0.85 -2.35 -20.07
C SER A 16 0.45 -2.53 -21.53
N TYR A 17 0.84 -3.65 -22.15
CA TYR A 17 0.46 -3.97 -23.53
C TYR A 17 -1.05 -4.22 -23.67
N LEU A 18 -1.63 -5.00 -22.76
CA LEU A 18 -3.08 -5.19 -22.66
C LEU A 18 -3.80 -3.85 -22.47
N SER A 19 -3.28 -2.99 -21.60
CA SER A 19 -3.85 -1.66 -21.34
C SER A 19 -3.86 -0.78 -22.58
N ALA A 20 -2.78 -0.78 -23.35
CA ALA A 20 -2.68 0.01 -24.59
C ALA A 20 -3.75 -0.43 -25.62
N TRP A 21 -3.91 -1.74 -25.82
CA TRP A 21 -4.95 -2.26 -26.70
C TRP A 21 -6.35 -1.92 -26.22
N LEU A 22 -6.64 -2.11 -24.94
CA LEU A 22 -7.96 -1.78 -24.39
C LEU A 22 -8.27 -0.29 -24.50
N LEU A 23 -7.30 0.60 -24.25
CA LEU A 23 -7.49 2.05 -24.43
C LEU A 23 -7.84 2.40 -25.89
N LEU A 24 -7.14 1.84 -26.87
CA LEU A 24 -7.42 2.06 -28.30
C LEU A 24 -8.82 1.54 -28.67
N ILE A 25 -9.14 0.30 -28.26
CA ILE A 25 -10.44 -0.31 -28.56
C ILE A 25 -11.57 0.48 -27.90
N LYS A 26 -11.46 0.80 -26.61
CA LYS A 26 -12.51 1.53 -25.88
C LYS A 26 -12.66 2.97 -26.37
N ALA A 27 -11.58 3.62 -26.79
CA ALA A 27 -11.64 4.96 -27.37
C ALA A 27 -12.30 4.94 -28.77
N ILE A 28 -11.96 3.96 -29.63
CA ILE A 28 -12.56 3.88 -30.95
C ILE A 28 -14.04 3.48 -30.90
N GLN A 29 -14.45 2.67 -29.95
CA GLN A 29 -15.82 2.27 -29.68
C GLN A 29 -16.67 3.33 -28.98
N SER A 30 -16.05 4.33 -28.39
CA SER A 30 -16.77 5.34 -27.64
C SER A 30 -17.51 6.32 -28.55
N GLU A 31 -18.80 6.51 -28.30
CA GLU A 31 -19.64 7.44 -29.07
C GLU A 31 -19.49 8.89 -28.61
N SER A 32 -19.28 9.14 -27.31
CA SER A 32 -19.40 10.48 -26.76
C SER A 32 -18.30 10.93 -25.81
N LYS A 33 -17.61 10.02 -25.13
CA LYS A 33 -16.65 10.37 -24.07
C LYS A 33 -15.26 9.86 -24.38
N ASP A 34 -14.27 10.50 -23.79
CA ASP A 34 -12.85 10.16 -23.94
C ASP A 34 -12.43 9.06 -22.95
N VAL A 35 -11.19 8.61 -23.05
CA VAL A 35 -10.61 7.60 -22.16
C VAL A 35 -9.34 8.10 -21.49
N PHE A 36 -9.09 7.65 -20.27
CA PHE A 36 -7.90 7.98 -19.51
C PHE A 36 -7.04 6.74 -19.25
N TYR A 37 -5.73 6.96 -19.33
CA TYR A 37 -4.73 6.12 -18.70
C TYR A 37 -4.11 6.90 -17.54
N ILE A 38 -4.13 6.33 -16.36
CA ILE A 38 -3.65 6.96 -15.13
C ILE A 38 -2.56 6.09 -14.51
N ALA A 39 -1.37 6.68 -14.30
CA ALA A 39 -0.28 6.08 -13.55
C ALA A 39 -0.04 6.88 -12.25
N PRO A 40 0.83 6.44 -11.34
CA PRO A 40 1.15 7.17 -10.11
C PRO A 40 1.59 8.62 -10.36
N THR A 41 2.40 8.85 -11.40
CA THR A 41 2.80 10.20 -11.84
C THR A 41 2.57 10.40 -13.34
N PHE A 42 2.44 11.65 -13.76
CA PHE A 42 2.30 11.99 -15.18
C PHE A 42 3.51 11.52 -16.02
N GLN A 43 4.73 11.67 -15.47
CA GLN A 43 5.94 11.23 -16.17
C GLN A 43 5.93 9.71 -16.39
N GLN A 44 5.58 8.93 -15.37
CA GLN A 44 5.43 7.47 -15.50
C GLN A 44 4.37 7.10 -16.53
N ALA A 45 3.22 7.78 -16.54
CA ALA A 45 2.17 7.54 -17.53
C ALA A 45 2.71 7.73 -18.96
N LYS A 46 3.47 8.81 -19.19
CA LYS A 46 4.06 9.12 -20.48
C LYS A 46 5.15 8.11 -20.87
N ASP A 47 6.05 7.79 -19.96
CA ASP A 47 7.19 6.89 -20.22
C ASP A 47 6.71 5.46 -20.57
N ILE A 48 5.66 5.00 -19.89
CA ILE A 48 5.13 3.64 -20.09
C ILE A 48 4.28 3.56 -21.37
N MET A 49 3.39 4.54 -21.58
CA MET A 49 2.26 4.32 -22.50
C MET A 49 2.37 5.13 -23.79
N TRP A 50 3.09 6.26 -23.82
CA TRP A 50 3.07 7.16 -24.97
C TRP A 50 3.58 6.54 -26.27
N ALA A 51 4.79 5.99 -26.23
CA ALA A 51 5.39 5.36 -27.41
C ALA A 51 4.59 4.13 -27.87
N MET A 52 4.14 3.31 -26.88
CA MET A 52 3.36 2.11 -27.14
C MET A 52 2.03 2.41 -27.83
N LEU A 53 1.28 3.41 -27.37
CA LEU A 53 0.02 3.80 -28.00
C LEU A 53 0.24 4.36 -29.42
N LYS A 54 1.31 5.12 -29.65
CA LYS A 54 1.64 5.66 -30.98
C LYS A 54 2.01 4.56 -31.96
N GLU A 55 2.71 3.53 -31.50
CA GLU A 55 3.09 2.39 -32.33
C GLU A 55 1.86 1.52 -32.67
N LEU A 56 1.11 1.08 -31.65
CA LEU A 56 -0.03 0.21 -31.81
C LEU A 56 -1.22 0.88 -32.52
N GLY A 57 -1.41 2.17 -32.24
CA GLY A 57 -2.53 2.95 -32.78
C GLY A 57 -2.19 3.80 -34.02
N LYS A 58 -1.05 3.58 -34.69
CA LYS A 58 -0.55 4.45 -35.77
C LYS A 58 -1.60 4.75 -36.85
N ASP A 59 -2.43 3.77 -37.21
CA ASP A 59 -3.46 3.90 -38.22
C ASP A 59 -4.80 4.45 -37.69
N LEU A 60 -4.91 4.60 -36.37
CA LEU A 60 -6.08 5.10 -35.64
C LEU A 60 -5.90 6.51 -35.12
N ILE A 61 -4.66 7.00 -35.04
CA ILE A 61 -4.32 8.30 -34.44
C ILE A 61 -4.31 9.35 -35.55
N SER A 62 -5.16 10.38 -35.40
CA SER A 62 -5.18 11.54 -36.28
C SER A 62 -4.24 12.67 -35.82
N GLN A 63 -4.07 12.84 -34.49
CA GLN A 63 -3.21 13.87 -33.92
C GLN A 63 -2.57 13.39 -32.60
N ALA A 64 -1.34 13.85 -32.34
CA ALA A 64 -0.61 13.53 -31.12
C ALA A 64 -0.01 14.81 -30.52
N TYR A 65 -0.39 15.14 -29.29
CA TYR A 65 0.09 16.31 -28.55
C TYR A 65 1.10 15.89 -27.48
N GLU A 66 2.38 15.98 -27.82
CA GLU A 66 3.50 15.47 -27.02
C GLU A 66 3.57 16.09 -25.62
N ASN A 67 3.38 17.40 -25.52
CA ASN A 67 3.53 18.13 -24.25
C ASN A 67 2.43 17.78 -23.23
N THR A 68 1.22 17.56 -23.69
CA THR A 68 0.06 17.26 -22.86
C THR A 68 -0.24 15.77 -22.80
N ALA A 69 0.52 14.96 -23.53
CA ALA A 69 0.36 13.51 -23.68
C ALA A 69 -1.09 13.12 -24.01
N VAL A 70 -1.63 13.73 -25.08
CA VAL A 70 -2.99 13.50 -25.58
C VAL A 70 -2.93 12.99 -27.01
N LEU A 71 -3.61 11.89 -27.28
CA LEU A 71 -3.81 11.34 -28.63
C LEU A 71 -5.26 11.54 -29.04
N THR A 72 -5.46 12.07 -30.25
CA THR A 72 -6.79 12.17 -30.86
C THR A 72 -6.91 11.08 -31.93
N LEU A 73 -7.95 10.28 -31.87
CA LEU A 73 -8.22 9.21 -32.81
C LEU A 73 -9.03 9.71 -34.01
N ILE A 74 -9.12 8.91 -35.06
CA ILE A 74 -9.85 9.22 -36.33
C ILE A 74 -11.35 9.46 -36.11
N ASN A 75 -11.95 8.89 -35.04
CA ASN A 75 -13.34 9.16 -34.62
C ASN A 75 -13.51 10.43 -33.78
N GLY A 76 -12.44 11.21 -33.57
CA GLY A 76 -12.42 12.40 -32.76
C GLY A 76 -12.29 12.19 -31.23
N ARG A 77 -12.29 10.92 -30.76
CA ARG A 77 -12.10 10.61 -29.33
C ARG A 77 -10.65 10.76 -28.94
N LYS A 78 -10.44 11.03 -27.67
CA LYS A 78 -9.09 11.30 -27.14
C LYS A 78 -8.71 10.28 -26.08
N ILE A 79 -7.42 9.95 -26.08
CA ILE A 79 -6.77 9.20 -25.02
C ILE A 79 -5.85 10.17 -24.28
N TYR A 80 -6.07 10.33 -22.98
CA TYR A 80 -5.27 11.19 -22.12
C TYR A 80 -4.39 10.34 -21.22
N LEU A 81 -3.11 10.67 -21.13
CA LEU A 81 -2.22 10.13 -20.12
C LEU A 81 -2.17 11.10 -18.94
N LYS A 82 -2.37 10.59 -17.74
CA LYS A 82 -2.52 11.39 -16.52
C LYS A 82 -1.71 10.80 -15.35
N GLY A 83 -1.35 11.66 -14.40
CA GLY A 83 -0.80 11.24 -13.11
C GLY A 83 -1.84 11.34 -12.00
N SER A 84 -1.80 10.42 -11.05
CA SER A 84 -2.65 10.43 -9.87
C SER A 84 -2.06 11.27 -8.71
N ASP A 85 -0.84 11.75 -8.84
CA ASP A 85 -0.15 12.61 -7.88
C ASP A 85 -0.84 13.97 -7.69
N ARG A 86 -1.59 14.44 -8.72
CA ARG A 86 -2.42 15.64 -8.69
C ARG A 86 -3.89 15.30 -8.96
N PRO A 87 -4.59 14.73 -7.99
CA PRO A 87 -5.94 14.19 -8.18
C PRO A 87 -6.97 15.21 -8.68
N GLU A 88 -6.80 16.49 -8.35
CA GLU A 88 -7.68 17.58 -8.80
C GLU A 88 -7.69 17.76 -10.32
N THR A 89 -6.61 17.41 -11.02
CA THR A 89 -6.50 17.50 -12.49
C THR A 89 -7.33 16.43 -13.23
N LEU A 90 -7.85 15.45 -12.50
CA LEU A 90 -8.66 14.35 -13.02
C LEU A 90 -10.17 14.66 -12.95
N ARG A 91 -10.55 15.77 -12.31
CA ARG A 91 -11.96 16.16 -12.13
C ARG A 91 -12.55 16.87 -13.35
N GLY A 92 -13.88 16.95 -13.41
CA GLY A 92 -14.62 17.79 -14.37
C GLY A 92 -14.77 17.22 -15.78
N VAL A 93 -14.46 15.93 -15.98
CA VAL A 93 -14.62 15.25 -17.27
C VAL A 93 -15.49 14.02 -17.13
N GLY A 94 -16.27 13.71 -18.16
CA GLY A 94 -16.97 12.43 -18.26
C GLY A 94 -16.10 11.45 -19.07
N LEU A 95 -16.01 10.19 -18.62
CA LEU A 95 -15.15 9.18 -19.22
C LEU A 95 -15.96 7.95 -19.67
N SER A 96 -15.62 7.40 -20.82
CA SER A 96 -16.15 6.11 -21.26
C SER A 96 -15.34 4.93 -20.73
N TYR A 97 -14.05 5.13 -20.49
CA TYR A 97 -13.17 4.10 -19.94
C TYR A 97 -11.94 4.70 -19.26
N VAL A 98 -11.43 3.99 -18.26
CA VAL A 98 -10.19 4.36 -17.58
C VAL A 98 -9.35 3.13 -17.28
N VAL A 99 -8.04 3.27 -17.42
CA VAL A 99 -7.05 2.33 -16.90
C VAL A 99 -6.31 3.00 -15.75
N LEU A 100 -6.28 2.34 -14.58
CA LEU A 100 -5.49 2.75 -13.42
C LEU A 100 -4.33 1.76 -13.28
N ASP A 101 -3.14 2.19 -13.70
CA ASP A 101 -1.92 1.37 -13.70
C ASP A 101 -1.12 1.59 -12.41
N GLU A 102 -0.53 0.52 -11.89
CA GLU A 102 0.14 0.49 -10.59
C GLU A 102 -0.77 1.02 -9.46
N TYR A 103 -2.04 0.56 -9.47
CA TYR A 103 -3.08 1.04 -8.56
C TYR A 103 -2.70 0.88 -7.08
N ALA A 104 -1.93 -0.15 -6.72
CA ALA A 104 -1.39 -0.34 -5.37
C ALA A 104 -0.61 0.88 -4.84
N SER A 105 -0.04 1.69 -5.73
CA SER A 105 0.73 2.90 -5.40
C SER A 105 -0.10 4.19 -5.44
N MET A 106 -1.36 4.13 -5.86
CA MET A 106 -2.25 5.29 -5.90
C MET A 106 -2.96 5.51 -4.56
N LYS A 107 -3.49 6.71 -4.34
CA LYS A 107 -4.37 6.98 -3.19
C LYS A 107 -5.77 6.47 -3.49
N PRO A 108 -6.46 5.78 -2.56
CA PRO A 108 -7.84 5.31 -2.75
C PRO A 108 -8.82 6.39 -3.20
N VAL A 109 -8.66 7.62 -2.71
CA VAL A 109 -9.48 8.79 -3.06
C VAL A 109 -9.55 9.06 -4.57
N VAL A 110 -8.51 8.67 -5.33
CA VAL A 110 -8.48 8.82 -6.79
C VAL A 110 -9.61 8.04 -7.45
N TRP A 111 -9.81 6.80 -7.03
CA TRP A 111 -10.92 6.01 -7.50
C TRP A 111 -12.25 6.43 -6.90
N GLU A 112 -12.36 6.40 -5.59
CA GLU A 112 -13.60 6.51 -4.85
C GLU A 112 -14.33 7.85 -5.07
N GLN A 113 -13.58 8.95 -5.04
CA GLN A 113 -14.17 10.31 -5.05
C GLN A 113 -13.98 11.05 -6.36
N ILE A 114 -13.08 10.60 -7.24
CA ILE A 114 -12.73 11.34 -8.45
C ILE A 114 -13.13 10.56 -9.70
N ILE A 115 -12.55 9.37 -9.92
CA ILE A 115 -12.75 8.65 -11.18
C ILE A 115 -14.11 7.94 -11.23
N ARG A 116 -14.52 7.27 -10.15
CA ARG A 116 -15.80 6.54 -10.14
C ARG A 116 -17.01 7.41 -10.55
N PRO A 117 -17.14 8.65 -10.07
CA PRO A 117 -18.20 9.56 -10.52
C PRO A 117 -18.11 9.93 -12.00
N THR A 118 -16.91 10.10 -12.59
CA THR A 118 -16.74 10.50 -14.01
C THR A 118 -17.24 9.46 -15.01
N LEU A 119 -17.41 8.22 -14.57
CA LEU A 119 -17.92 7.11 -15.36
C LEU A 119 -19.46 6.99 -15.32
N ALA A 120 -20.14 7.80 -14.52
CA ALA A 120 -21.57 7.65 -14.26
C ALA A 120 -22.42 7.98 -15.50
N ASP A 121 -22.10 9.07 -16.22
CA ASP A 121 -22.88 9.62 -17.31
C ASP A 121 -23.20 8.62 -18.43
N VAL A 122 -22.21 7.76 -18.75
CA VAL A 122 -22.30 6.80 -19.87
C VAL A 122 -22.11 5.35 -19.40
N ARG A 123 -22.19 5.09 -18.10
CA ARG A 123 -21.87 3.79 -17.50
C ARG A 123 -20.50 3.27 -17.96
N GLY A 124 -19.53 4.18 -18.02
CA GLY A 124 -18.17 3.87 -18.43
C GLY A 124 -17.52 2.80 -17.57
N GLY A 125 -16.53 2.08 -18.11
CA GLY A 125 -15.82 1.00 -17.44
C GLY A 125 -14.46 1.40 -16.89
N ALA A 126 -13.86 0.51 -16.08
CA ALA A 126 -12.51 0.70 -15.57
C ALA A 126 -11.73 -0.61 -15.54
N LEU A 127 -10.41 -0.49 -15.76
CA LEU A 127 -9.43 -1.54 -15.53
C LEU A 127 -8.42 -1.08 -14.48
N PHE A 128 -8.27 -1.88 -13.46
CA PHE A 128 -7.23 -1.72 -12.45
C PHE A 128 -6.14 -2.74 -12.72
N ILE A 129 -4.91 -2.30 -12.84
CA ILE A 129 -3.78 -3.19 -13.03
C ILE A 129 -2.66 -2.82 -12.06
N GLY A 130 -1.86 -3.78 -11.69
CA GLY A 130 -0.68 -3.56 -10.88
C GLY A 130 -0.06 -4.86 -10.40
N THR A 131 1.13 -4.73 -9.85
CA THR A 131 1.75 -5.76 -9.05
C THR A 131 1.26 -5.60 -7.60
N PRO A 132 0.86 -6.67 -6.91
CA PRO A 132 0.50 -6.60 -5.50
C PRO A 132 1.56 -5.95 -4.64
N ALA A 133 1.14 -5.18 -3.65
CA ALA A 133 2.02 -4.53 -2.68
C ALA A 133 1.48 -4.77 -1.26
N GLY A 134 1.42 -6.05 -0.89
CA GLY A 134 0.83 -6.49 0.37
C GLY A 134 -0.68 -6.33 0.44
N LYS A 135 -1.25 -6.43 1.65
CA LYS A 135 -2.69 -6.29 1.91
C LYS A 135 -3.08 -4.81 2.07
N ASN A 136 -3.06 -4.07 0.97
CA ASN A 136 -3.47 -2.66 0.90
C ASN A 136 -4.83 -2.53 0.18
N HIS A 137 -5.25 -1.30 -0.12
CA HIS A 137 -6.51 -1.00 -0.82
C HIS A 137 -6.66 -1.69 -2.19
N PHE A 138 -5.57 -2.11 -2.85
CA PHE A 138 -5.63 -2.90 -4.08
C PHE A 138 -6.04 -4.35 -3.78
N PHE A 139 -5.56 -4.89 -2.66
CA PHE A 139 -6.00 -6.19 -2.17
C PHE A 139 -7.47 -6.17 -1.74
N ASP A 140 -7.88 -5.12 -1.01
CA ASP A 140 -9.27 -4.98 -0.56
C ASP A 140 -10.21 -4.92 -1.77
N LEU A 141 -9.87 -4.08 -2.76
CA LEU A 141 -10.63 -3.98 -4.01
C LEU A 141 -10.65 -5.31 -4.78
N TYR A 142 -9.53 -6.05 -4.80
CA TYR A 142 -9.48 -7.37 -5.44
C TYR A 142 -10.42 -8.38 -4.77
N LYS A 143 -10.45 -8.39 -3.44
CA LYS A 143 -11.37 -9.25 -2.68
C LYS A 143 -12.82 -8.90 -2.92
N ASP A 144 -13.16 -7.62 -2.83
CA ASP A 144 -14.53 -7.14 -3.06
C ASP A 144 -15.01 -7.47 -4.48
N ALA A 145 -14.11 -7.38 -5.47
CA ALA A 145 -14.40 -7.69 -6.86
C ALA A 145 -14.70 -9.17 -7.13
N LEU A 146 -14.27 -10.10 -6.27
CA LEU A 146 -14.58 -11.53 -6.42
C LEU A 146 -16.05 -11.84 -6.19
N ASP A 147 -16.71 -11.05 -5.35
CA ASP A 147 -18.10 -11.25 -4.92
C ASP A 147 -19.09 -10.29 -5.59
N ASP A 148 -18.61 -9.34 -6.44
CA ASP A 148 -19.44 -8.32 -7.08
C ASP A 148 -19.77 -8.69 -8.54
N GLU A 149 -21.06 -8.64 -8.89
CA GLU A 149 -21.54 -9.01 -10.23
C GLU A 149 -21.09 -8.06 -11.34
N ASP A 150 -20.73 -6.82 -11.04
CA ASP A 150 -20.23 -5.83 -12.01
C ASP A 150 -18.72 -5.95 -12.27
N TRP A 151 -18.02 -6.85 -11.56
CA TRP A 151 -16.58 -6.99 -11.61
C TRP A 151 -16.09 -8.34 -12.12
N ASP A 152 -14.94 -8.31 -12.82
CA ASP A 152 -14.08 -9.48 -13.07
C ASP A 152 -12.76 -9.27 -12.35
N ALA A 153 -12.31 -10.25 -11.56
CA ALA A 153 -11.03 -10.25 -10.88
C ALA A 153 -10.11 -11.36 -11.41
N PHE A 154 -8.89 -10.99 -11.76
CA PHE A 154 -7.89 -11.89 -12.33
C PHE A 154 -6.57 -11.78 -11.56
N GLN A 155 -5.91 -12.92 -11.41
CA GLN A 155 -4.56 -12.97 -10.88
C GLN A 155 -3.69 -13.83 -11.80
N PHE A 156 -2.52 -13.30 -12.19
CA PHE A 156 -1.60 -13.99 -13.09
C PHE A 156 -0.17 -13.86 -12.55
N THR A 157 0.59 -14.92 -12.69
CA THR A 157 2.03 -14.92 -12.41
C THR A 157 2.83 -14.49 -13.63
N SER A 158 4.10 -14.17 -13.46
CA SER A 158 5.01 -13.93 -14.57
C SER A 158 5.21 -15.18 -15.46
N ASN A 159 5.04 -16.39 -14.87
CA ASN A 159 5.11 -17.65 -15.62
C ASN A 159 3.97 -17.84 -16.61
N ASP A 160 2.84 -17.15 -16.43
CA ASP A 160 1.70 -17.22 -17.35
C ASP A 160 1.96 -16.44 -18.64
N ASN A 161 3.08 -15.72 -18.75
CA ASN A 161 3.50 -15.08 -19.98
C ASN A 161 4.39 -16.01 -20.81
N PRO A 162 3.91 -16.56 -21.93
CA PRO A 162 4.67 -17.51 -22.76
C PRO A 162 5.87 -16.87 -23.49
N PHE A 163 5.97 -15.53 -23.48
CA PHE A 163 7.06 -14.79 -24.12
C PHE A 163 8.20 -14.46 -23.14
N LEU A 164 8.04 -14.75 -21.84
CA LEU A 164 9.08 -14.50 -20.86
C LEU A 164 9.94 -15.76 -20.67
N PRO A 165 11.26 -15.70 -20.93
CA PRO A 165 12.13 -16.85 -20.75
C PRO A 165 12.13 -17.33 -19.29
N THR A 166 11.96 -18.63 -19.10
CA THR A 166 11.95 -19.25 -17.74
C THR A 166 13.26 -19.03 -17.01
N GLU A 167 14.38 -18.98 -17.75
CA GLU A 167 15.72 -18.74 -17.20
C GLU A 167 15.82 -17.38 -16.49
N GLU A 168 15.14 -16.34 -17.02
CA GLU A 168 15.10 -15.01 -16.42
C GLU A 168 14.30 -15.01 -15.11
N ILE A 169 13.23 -15.79 -15.05
CA ILE A 169 12.41 -15.95 -13.83
C ILE A 169 13.25 -16.67 -12.75
N GLU A 170 13.93 -17.75 -13.13
CA GLU A 170 14.79 -18.51 -12.20
C GLU A 170 16.01 -17.70 -11.73
N ALA A 171 16.59 -16.86 -12.60
CA ALA A 171 17.67 -15.95 -12.23
C ALA A 171 17.19 -14.91 -11.22
N SER A 172 16.01 -14.34 -11.44
CA SER A 172 15.36 -13.40 -10.52
C SER A 172 15.06 -14.05 -9.16
N LYS A 173 14.59 -15.29 -9.15
CA LYS A 173 14.31 -16.06 -7.93
C LYS A 173 15.56 -16.27 -7.07
N LYS A 174 16.72 -16.46 -7.69
CA LYS A 174 18.01 -16.61 -6.98
C LYS A 174 18.54 -15.30 -6.41
N SER A 175 18.22 -14.17 -7.04
CA SER A 175 18.75 -12.85 -6.67
C SER A 175 17.87 -12.07 -5.69
N MET A 176 16.64 -12.50 -5.48
CA MET A 176 15.64 -11.80 -4.65
C MET A 176 15.32 -12.59 -3.39
N SER A 177 14.79 -11.92 -2.37
CA SER A 177 14.18 -12.61 -1.25
C SER A 177 12.95 -13.41 -1.74
N SER A 178 12.67 -14.55 -1.12
CA SER A 178 11.51 -15.39 -1.50
C SER A 178 10.19 -14.62 -1.46
N MET A 179 10.07 -13.67 -0.54
CA MET A 179 8.90 -12.81 -0.43
C MET A 179 8.81 -11.79 -1.57
N SER A 180 9.91 -11.07 -1.85
CA SER A 180 9.93 -10.14 -2.99
C SER A 180 9.66 -10.88 -4.30
N PHE A 181 10.17 -12.09 -4.45
CA PHE A 181 9.89 -12.92 -5.62
C PHE A 181 8.40 -13.27 -5.73
N ARG A 182 7.77 -13.73 -4.64
CA ARG A 182 6.34 -14.03 -4.65
C ARG A 182 5.50 -12.80 -4.97
N GLN A 183 5.83 -11.66 -4.39
CA GLN A 183 5.11 -10.41 -4.68
C GLN A 183 5.28 -9.98 -6.14
N GLU A 184 6.51 -9.92 -6.64
CA GLU A 184 6.84 -9.32 -7.93
C GLU A 184 6.59 -10.25 -9.12
N PHE A 185 6.78 -11.57 -8.95
CA PHE A 185 6.65 -12.55 -10.03
C PHE A 185 5.44 -13.47 -9.91
N GLU A 186 5.03 -13.82 -8.70
CA GLU A 186 3.86 -14.68 -8.48
C GLU A 186 2.58 -13.88 -8.17
N ALA A 187 2.66 -12.56 -8.23
CA ALA A 187 1.54 -11.65 -7.95
C ALA A 187 0.87 -11.93 -6.60
N SER A 188 1.64 -12.34 -5.60
CA SER A 188 1.12 -12.66 -4.28
C SER A 188 0.79 -11.39 -3.51
N PHE A 189 -0.39 -11.34 -2.92
CA PHE A 189 -0.78 -10.31 -1.94
C PHE A 189 -0.28 -10.63 -0.52
N GLU A 190 0.52 -11.67 -0.36
CA GLU A 190 1.13 -11.92 0.92
C GLU A 190 1.90 -10.68 1.36
N THR A 191 1.52 -10.20 2.52
CA THR A 191 2.42 -9.35 3.29
C THR A 191 3.46 -10.28 3.89
N SER A 192 4.70 -9.81 4.08
CA SER A 192 5.36 -10.26 5.29
C SER A 192 4.34 -9.99 6.39
N SER A 193 3.68 -11.04 6.84
CA SER A 193 2.98 -10.98 8.12
C SER A 193 3.99 -10.38 9.06
N GLY A 194 3.81 -9.10 9.33
CA GLY A 194 4.71 -8.12 9.88
C GLY A 194 5.96 -8.70 10.52
N GLY A 195 7.10 -8.36 9.99
CA GLY A 195 8.29 -8.51 10.76
C GLY A 195 8.99 -9.87 10.66
N ILE A 196 10.08 -9.92 11.36
CA ILE A 196 11.01 -11.04 11.55
C ILE A 196 10.30 -12.29 12.10
N PHE A 197 9.11 -12.12 12.71
CA PHE A 197 8.38 -13.18 13.41
C PHE A 197 7.22 -13.72 12.56
N LYS A 198 7.16 -15.05 12.38
CA LYS A 198 6.05 -15.73 11.72
C LYS A 198 5.00 -16.14 12.76
N GLU A 199 3.72 -16.06 12.38
CA GLU A 199 2.60 -16.41 13.25
C GLU A 199 2.71 -17.85 13.78
N GLU A 200 3.20 -18.80 12.97
CA GLU A 200 3.46 -20.18 13.33
C GLU A 200 4.49 -20.39 14.45
N TRP A 201 5.30 -19.35 14.75
CA TRP A 201 6.28 -19.37 15.83
C TRP A 201 5.70 -18.99 17.18
N PHE A 202 4.55 -18.32 17.18
CA PHE A 202 3.88 -17.95 18.43
C PHE A 202 3.18 -19.18 19.00
N LYS A 203 3.48 -19.46 20.26
CA LYS A 203 2.80 -20.49 21.03
C LYS A 203 2.02 -19.80 22.14
N VAL A 204 0.80 -20.23 22.34
CA VAL A 204 0.00 -19.82 23.50
C VAL A 204 0.30 -20.81 24.60
N ASP A 205 0.80 -20.32 25.73
CA ASP A 205 1.17 -21.12 26.89
C ASP A 205 0.86 -20.34 28.18
N ASP A 206 0.80 -21.04 29.30
CA ASP A 206 0.59 -20.41 30.61
C ASP A 206 1.83 -19.62 31.06
N GLU A 207 1.62 -18.63 31.94
CA GLU A 207 2.71 -17.84 32.51
C GLU A 207 3.69 -18.76 33.25
N PRO A 208 5.00 -18.72 32.93
CA PRO A 208 5.99 -19.52 33.66
C PRO A 208 6.07 -19.10 35.12
N GLU A 209 6.21 -20.08 36.03
CA GLU A 209 6.32 -19.81 37.47
C GLU A 209 7.60 -19.04 37.80
N GLU A 210 8.73 -19.43 37.17
CA GLU A 210 10.02 -18.79 37.35
C GLU A 210 10.29 -17.71 36.26
N GLY A 211 11.28 -16.86 36.50
CA GLY A 211 11.73 -15.85 35.57
C GLY A 211 11.60 -14.43 36.11
N HIS A 212 12.09 -13.45 35.34
CA HIS A 212 12.01 -12.04 35.68
C HIS A 212 11.28 -11.26 34.59
N PHE A 213 10.59 -10.19 34.99
CA PHE A 213 9.91 -9.31 34.04
C PHE A 213 10.84 -8.27 33.46
N VAL A 214 10.72 -8.05 32.16
CA VAL A 214 11.34 -6.95 31.42
C VAL A 214 10.23 -6.17 30.72
N ILE A 215 10.29 -4.85 30.82
CA ILE A 215 9.40 -3.96 30.08
C ILE A 215 10.27 -3.25 29.04
N ALA A 216 10.05 -3.55 27.78
CA ALA A 216 10.77 -2.94 26.67
C ALA A 216 9.89 -1.88 25.99
N ILE A 217 10.44 -0.68 25.80
CA ILE A 217 9.74 0.47 25.25
C ILE A 217 10.44 0.91 23.96
N ASP A 218 9.67 0.91 22.86
CA ASP A 218 10.01 1.52 21.58
C ASP A 218 9.15 2.80 21.42
N PRO A 219 9.74 4.00 21.67
CA PRO A 219 8.98 5.24 21.69
C PRO A 219 8.87 5.84 20.29
N ALA A 220 7.67 6.16 19.83
CA ALA A 220 7.43 6.92 18.60
C ALA A 220 7.24 8.43 18.89
N GLY A 221 7.81 9.27 18.03
CA GLY A 221 7.76 10.74 18.15
C GLY A 221 6.42 11.31 17.71
N TYR A 222 5.50 11.55 18.63
CA TYR A 222 4.19 12.12 18.34
C TYR A 222 4.16 13.66 18.32
N GLU A 223 5.01 14.35 19.10
CA GLU A 223 4.98 15.83 19.23
C GLU A 223 5.46 16.59 18.00
N ALA A 224 6.28 15.99 17.13
CA ALA A 224 6.69 16.62 15.88
C ALA A 224 5.54 16.84 14.88
N VAL A 225 4.37 16.31 15.16
CA VAL A 225 3.23 16.23 14.22
C VAL A 225 2.17 17.30 14.46
N GLU A 226 2.09 17.91 15.65
CA GLU A 226 1.14 19.02 15.88
C GLU A 226 1.49 20.26 15.08
N GLN A 227 2.74 20.47 14.71
CA GLN A 227 3.16 21.60 13.88
C GLN A 227 3.03 21.35 12.35
N GLU A 228 2.92 20.08 11.93
CA GLU A 228 2.70 19.72 10.52
C GLU A 228 1.31 19.10 10.30
N ARG A 229 0.26 19.87 10.51
CA ARG A 229 -1.16 19.47 10.33
C ARG A 229 -1.52 18.93 8.93
N ASN A 230 -0.57 18.86 8.00
CA ASN A 230 -0.77 18.39 6.63
C ASN A 230 -0.06 17.07 6.28
N LEU A 231 0.69 16.44 7.18
CA LEU A 231 1.29 15.12 6.95
C LEU A 231 0.38 14.01 7.44
N LYS A 232 0.03 13.13 6.55
CA LYS A 232 -0.94 12.03 6.70
C LYS A 232 -0.75 11.23 7.99
N ARG A 233 -1.76 11.24 8.86
CA ARG A 233 -1.88 10.41 10.08
C ARG A 233 -1.56 8.93 9.87
N SER A 234 -1.65 8.41 8.65
CA SER A 234 -1.43 7.00 8.33
C SER A 234 0.05 6.55 8.23
N ARG A 235 1.02 7.47 8.40
CA ARG A 235 2.47 7.18 8.33
C ARG A 235 3.20 7.42 9.65
N LEU A 236 2.48 7.70 10.71
CA LEU A 236 3.09 7.91 12.02
C LEU A 236 3.22 6.57 12.70
N ASP A 237 4.42 6.31 13.17
CA ASP A 237 4.71 5.14 13.98
C ASP A 237 3.98 5.18 15.32
N GLU A 238 3.80 4.02 15.96
CA GLU A 238 3.16 3.91 17.25
C GLU A 238 4.20 3.56 18.33
N THR A 239 4.09 4.18 19.49
CA THR A 239 4.86 3.74 20.66
C THR A 239 4.39 2.36 21.06
N ALA A 240 5.32 1.43 21.27
CA ALA A 240 5.06 0.10 21.78
C ALA A 240 5.72 -0.12 23.15
N ILE A 241 4.99 -0.75 24.07
CA ILE A 241 5.45 -1.15 25.40
C ILE A 241 5.15 -2.64 25.56
N ALA A 242 6.17 -3.48 25.53
CA ALA A 242 6.03 -4.91 25.71
C ALA A 242 6.40 -5.34 27.12
N ILE A 243 5.52 -6.11 27.77
CA ILE A 243 5.75 -6.72 29.09
C ILE A 243 6.10 -8.18 28.87
N VAL A 244 7.34 -8.55 29.12
CA VAL A 244 7.86 -9.88 28.81
C VAL A 244 8.45 -10.53 30.06
N LYS A 245 8.09 -11.78 30.33
CA LYS A 245 8.75 -12.60 31.35
C LYS A 245 9.83 -13.46 30.69
N ILE A 246 11.03 -13.41 31.20
CA ILE A 246 12.18 -14.16 30.69
C ILE A 246 12.54 -15.23 31.70
N ASP A 247 12.39 -16.50 31.29
CA ASP A 247 12.85 -17.67 32.01
C ASP A 247 13.93 -18.36 31.18
N ARG A 248 15.20 -18.21 31.58
CA ARG A 248 16.39 -18.72 30.88
C ARG A 248 16.44 -18.23 29.41
N ASP A 249 16.13 -19.09 28.44
CA ASP A 249 16.10 -18.82 27.01
C ASP A 249 14.67 -18.71 26.45
N LYS A 250 13.64 -18.78 27.30
CA LYS A 250 12.23 -18.63 26.92
C LYS A 250 11.72 -17.25 27.24
N TRP A 251 11.00 -16.70 26.30
CA TRP A 251 10.37 -15.38 26.41
C TRP A 251 8.86 -15.55 26.34
N TRP A 252 8.19 -15.14 27.41
CA TRP A 252 6.75 -15.18 27.49
C TRP A 252 6.17 -13.76 27.53
N VAL A 253 5.39 -13.39 26.54
CA VAL A 253 4.81 -12.05 26.42
C VAL A 253 3.51 -12.00 27.21
N LYS A 254 3.51 -11.20 28.29
CA LYS A 254 2.34 -11.01 29.14
C LYS A 254 1.34 -10.07 28.52
N ASP A 255 1.80 -8.93 27.99
CA ASP A 255 0.95 -7.91 27.39
C ASP A 255 1.77 -6.99 26.50
N ILE A 256 1.10 -6.34 25.54
CA ILE A 256 1.67 -5.31 24.66
C ILE A 256 0.72 -4.12 24.64
N LEU A 257 1.17 -2.99 25.16
CA LEU A 257 0.48 -1.71 25.01
C LEU A 257 1.06 -1.01 23.79
N HIS A 258 0.23 -0.56 22.87
CA HIS A 258 0.68 0.22 21.73
C HIS A 258 -0.29 1.37 21.44
N GLY A 259 0.21 2.42 20.81
CA GLY A 259 -0.62 3.57 20.45
C GLY A 259 0.19 4.84 20.21
N ARG A 260 -0.53 5.88 19.81
CA ARG A 260 0.03 7.19 19.53
C ARG A 260 -0.20 8.10 20.73
N TRP A 261 0.81 8.20 21.55
CA TRP A 261 0.76 8.96 22.81
C TRP A 261 1.80 10.09 22.78
N ASN A 262 1.48 11.22 23.40
CA ASN A 262 2.48 12.24 23.66
C ASN A 262 3.45 11.77 24.75
N ILE A 263 4.56 12.50 24.93
CA ILE A 263 5.65 12.13 25.86
C ILE A 263 5.13 11.90 27.28
N LYS A 264 4.24 12.77 27.77
CA LYS A 264 3.67 12.65 29.11
C LYS A 264 2.75 11.44 29.25
N GLU A 265 1.92 11.18 28.26
CA GLU A 265 1.07 9.99 28.23
C GLU A 265 1.90 8.71 28.14
N THR A 266 2.99 8.72 27.34
CA THR A 266 3.94 7.61 27.26
C THR A 266 4.55 7.30 28.64
N ALA A 267 5.02 8.31 29.36
CA ALA A 267 5.55 8.14 30.72
C ALA A 267 4.53 7.49 31.67
N LYS A 268 3.27 7.94 31.64
CA LYS A 268 2.18 7.34 32.43
C LYS A 268 1.91 5.88 32.05
N LYS A 269 1.96 5.55 30.76
CA LYS A 269 1.78 4.17 30.29
C LYS A 269 2.93 3.26 30.70
N ILE A 270 4.18 3.76 30.70
CA ILE A 270 5.34 3.03 31.20
C ILE A 270 5.17 2.70 32.70
N LEU A 271 4.82 3.70 33.50
CA LEU A 271 4.60 3.47 34.92
C LEU A 271 3.45 2.49 35.18
N LYS A 272 2.35 2.61 34.42
CA LYS A 272 1.22 1.69 34.51
C LYS A 272 1.64 0.25 34.15
N ALA A 273 2.44 0.07 33.10
CA ALA A 273 2.95 -1.24 32.72
C ALA A 273 3.82 -1.85 33.84
N ALA A 274 4.66 -1.04 34.47
CA ALA A 274 5.51 -1.46 35.59
C ALA A 274 4.73 -1.83 36.86
N VAL A 275 3.55 -1.27 37.05
CA VAL A 275 2.65 -1.63 38.17
C VAL A 275 1.98 -2.98 37.97
N ILE A 276 1.80 -3.43 36.71
CA ILE A 276 1.16 -4.72 36.39
C ILE A 276 2.05 -5.89 36.85
N VAL A 277 3.36 -5.68 36.90
CA VAL A 277 4.34 -6.73 37.26
C VAL A 277 5.28 -6.23 38.36
N GLU A 278 5.53 -7.08 39.32
CA GLU A 278 6.47 -6.76 40.39
C GLU A 278 7.92 -6.91 39.93
N SER A 279 8.81 -5.99 40.36
CA SER A 279 10.27 -6.07 40.13
C SER A 279 10.68 -6.22 38.64
N ALA A 280 10.11 -5.41 37.77
CA ALA A 280 10.49 -5.42 36.34
C ALA A 280 11.74 -4.58 36.07
N THR A 281 12.60 -5.04 35.17
CA THR A 281 13.62 -4.20 34.51
C THR A 281 13.00 -3.41 33.40
N VAL A 282 13.12 -2.08 33.41
CA VAL A 282 12.56 -1.20 32.39
C VAL A 282 13.64 -0.72 31.44
N GLY A 283 13.49 -1.03 30.14
CA GLY A 283 14.38 -0.59 29.06
C GLY A 283 13.66 0.30 28.06
N ILE A 284 14.18 1.51 27.81
CA ILE A 284 13.70 2.41 26.77
C ILE A 284 14.75 2.48 25.67
N GLU A 285 14.33 2.34 24.42
CA GLU A 285 15.23 2.45 23.27
C GLU A 285 16.05 3.75 23.32
N THR A 286 17.35 3.65 23.02
CA THR A 286 18.27 4.79 23.09
C THR A 286 18.02 5.76 21.95
N GLY A 287 17.75 7.04 22.28
CA GLY A 287 17.51 8.08 21.30
C GLY A 287 17.06 9.40 21.95
N SER A 288 16.73 10.38 21.13
CA SER A 288 16.27 11.70 21.60
C SER A 288 14.96 11.59 22.41
N LEU A 289 14.08 10.67 22.05
CA LEU A 289 12.80 10.47 22.71
C LEU A 289 12.96 9.90 24.14
N ARG A 290 13.93 9.02 24.36
CA ARG A 290 14.25 8.56 25.71
C ARG A 290 14.56 9.74 26.64
N ASN A 291 15.42 10.66 26.21
CA ASN A 291 15.80 11.82 27.00
C ASN A 291 14.63 12.77 27.27
N ALA A 292 13.66 12.82 26.35
CA ALA A 292 12.45 13.60 26.52
C ALA A 292 11.44 12.94 27.49
N ILE A 293 11.36 11.60 27.51
CA ILE A 293 10.43 10.83 28.36
C ILE A 293 10.91 10.79 29.81
N LEU A 294 12.21 10.64 30.07
CA LEU A 294 12.76 10.42 31.42
C LEU A 294 12.32 11.46 32.45
N PRO A 295 12.33 12.78 32.19
CA PRO A 295 11.90 13.77 33.21
C PRO A 295 10.42 13.60 33.60
N TYR A 296 9.56 13.28 32.64
CA TYR A 296 8.14 13.05 32.93
C TYR A 296 7.92 11.74 33.67
N LEU A 297 8.71 10.71 33.37
CA LEU A 297 8.65 9.44 34.06
C LEU A 297 9.08 9.61 35.54
N GLU A 298 10.16 10.35 35.79
CA GLU A 298 10.60 10.69 37.16
C GLU A 298 9.56 11.48 37.95
N ASP A 299 8.87 12.43 37.31
CA ASP A 299 7.80 13.21 37.94
C ASP A 299 6.58 12.35 38.28
N GLU A 300 6.15 11.46 37.36
CA GLU A 300 5.06 10.52 37.63
C GLU A 300 5.45 9.51 38.72
N MET A 301 6.71 9.02 38.77
CA MET A 301 7.22 8.14 39.84
C MET A 301 7.15 8.81 41.21
N ARG A 302 7.53 10.09 41.30
CA ARG A 302 7.41 10.88 42.56
C ARG A 302 5.96 11.06 42.98
N THR A 303 5.09 11.36 42.03
CA THR A 303 3.66 11.58 42.27
C THR A 303 2.95 10.33 42.78
N GLU A 304 3.26 9.18 42.21
CA GLU A 304 2.66 7.89 42.57
C GLU A 304 3.40 7.17 43.70
N GLY A 305 4.55 7.70 44.14
CA GLY A 305 5.39 7.09 45.18
C GLY A 305 5.98 5.73 44.79
N LYS A 306 6.19 5.50 43.50
CA LYS A 306 6.72 4.26 42.93
C LYS A 306 7.98 4.53 42.10
N TRP A 307 8.99 3.69 42.30
CA TRP A 307 10.30 3.82 41.66
C TRP A 307 10.56 2.57 40.80
N LEU A 308 11.09 2.79 39.60
CA LEU A 308 11.44 1.76 38.62
C LEU A 308 12.93 1.48 38.61
#